data_ab01b1250f187818e9ff2d255ba4235d
#
_entry.id   ab01b1250f187818e9ff2d255ba4235d
#
_cell.length_a   1.000
_cell.length_b   1.000
_cell.length_c   1.000
_cell.angle_alpha   90.00
_cell.angle_beta   90.00
_cell.angle_gamma   90.00
#
_symmetry.space_group_name_H-M   'P 1'
#
loop_
_entity.id
_entity.type
_entity.pdbx_description
1 polymer ?
#
loop_
_entity_poly.entity_id
_entity_poly.type
_entity_poly.pdbx_seq_one_letter_code
_entity_poly.pdbx_strand_id
1 'polypeptide(L)'
;HLGKVKNALLTSELKKKIGDHDVRLGLNEWFYHLDYHSSSFQWVGTVTEYPQILNRVVADGTTAKFSGFNELSPEYTKGTENKLAAYFTDNWQVSPKFTVYYGARLEYYRMSADQIPYGRYSGFHIGDTHEYTDNQGNILSTEKIQPQKVVKDMLNYAATAQFTYKLTKNF
;
A
#
# COMPACT_ATOMS: atom_id res chain seq x y z
N HIS A 1 -14.46 -10.79 1.17
CA HIS A 1 -13.28 -9.95 1.53
C HIS A 1 -13.08 -10.06 3.04
N LEU A 2 -11.92 -10.54 3.45
CA LEU A 2 -11.50 -10.57 4.85
C LEU A 2 -10.19 -9.79 4.93
N GLY A 3 -10.21 -8.66 5.63
CA GLY A 3 -9.03 -7.84 5.84
C GLY A 3 -8.85 -7.54 7.32
N LYS A 4 -7.64 -7.75 7.83
CA LYS A 4 -7.22 -7.29 9.15
C LYS A 4 -6.22 -6.17 8.98
N VAL A 5 -6.55 -5.01 9.53
CA VAL A 5 -5.69 -3.84 9.51
C VAL A 5 -5.28 -3.51 10.94
N LYS A 6 -4.00 -3.27 11.15
CA LYS A 6 -3.46 -2.70 12.38
C LYS A 6 -2.71 -1.43 12.01
N ASN A 7 -2.99 -0.37 12.73
CA ASN A 7 -2.37 0.93 12.50
C ASN A 7 -1.98 1.54 13.85
N ALA A 8 -0.79 2.13 13.90
CA ALA A 8 -0.30 2.88 15.05
C ALA A 8 0.42 4.14 14.58
N LEU A 9 0.13 5.26 15.22
CA LEU A 9 0.79 6.54 14.97
C LEU A 9 1.33 7.05 16.29
N LEU A 10 2.64 7.33 16.34
CA LEU A 10 3.31 8.02 17.42
C LEU A 10 3.80 9.38 16.92
N THR A 11 3.46 10.43 17.64
CA THR A 11 3.96 11.78 17.39
C THR A 11 4.57 12.33 18.67
N SER A 12 5.79 12.85 18.60
CA SER A 12 6.48 13.54 19.68
C SER A 12 7.00 14.88 19.18
N GLU A 13 6.74 15.94 19.94
CA GLU A 13 7.19 17.28 19.58
C GLU A 13 7.76 17.98 20.81
N LEU A 14 8.95 18.56 20.67
CA LEU A 14 9.58 19.46 21.62
C LEU A 14 9.53 20.88 21.07
N LYS A 15 8.96 21.80 21.84
CA LYS A 15 8.94 23.25 21.54
C LYS A 15 9.78 24.00 22.55
N LYS A 16 10.60 24.93 22.06
CA LYS A 16 11.40 25.79 22.93
C LYS A 16 11.57 27.18 22.32
N LYS A 17 11.28 28.19 23.10
CA LYS A 17 11.59 29.56 22.75
C LYS A 17 13.00 29.91 23.27
N ILE A 18 13.86 30.41 22.37
CA ILE A 18 15.26 30.78 22.65
C ILE A 18 15.49 32.18 22.07
N GLY A 19 15.39 33.21 22.90
CA GLY A 19 15.44 34.59 22.41
C GLY A 19 14.31 34.87 21.43
N ASP A 20 14.67 35.25 20.21
CA ASP A 20 13.74 35.58 19.11
C ASP A 20 13.37 34.37 18.23
N HIS A 21 13.76 33.16 18.62
CA HIS A 21 13.51 31.92 17.93
C HIS A 21 12.41 31.10 18.65
N ASP A 22 11.45 30.57 17.89
CA ASP A 22 10.50 29.56 18.34
C ASP A 22 10.77 28.24 17.61
N VAL A 23 11.60 27.42 18.24
CA VAL A 23 12.17 26.20 17.69
C VAL A 23 11.25 25.02 18.01
N ARG A 24 11.04 24.17 17.03
CA ARG A 24 10.32 22.90 17.18
C ARG A 24 11.14 21.76 16.59
N LEU A 25 11.21 20.68 17.34
CA LEU A 25 11.78 19.41 16.91
C LEU A 25 10.70 18.36 17.05
N GLY A 26 10.50 17.55 16.05
CA GLY A 26 9.48 16.51 16.10
C GLY A 26 9.93 15.21 15.50
N LEU A 27 9.33 14.14 16.03
CA LEU A 27 9.45 12.78 15.53
C LEU A 27 8.04 12.26 15.27
N ASN A 28 7.85 11.64 14.10
CA ASN A 28 6.62 10.94 13.77
C ASN A 28 6.99 9.51 13.36
N GLU A 29 6.31 8.54 13.94
CA GLU A 29 6.39 7.15 13.52
C GLU A 29 4.99 6.67 13.18
N TRP A 30 4.83 6.09 12.01
CA TRP A 30 3.61 5.48 11.57
C TRP A 30 3.88 4.04 11.15
N PHE A 31 3.17 3.14 11.79
CA PHE A 31 3.20 1.72 11.51
C PHE A 31 1.85 1.30 10.95
N TYR A 32 1.86 0.54 9.87
CA TYR A 32 0.69 -0.04 9.24
C TYR A 32 0.93 -1.51 8.92
N HIS A 33 -0.03 -2.35 9.25
CA HIS A 33 -0.02 -3.76 8.89
C HIS A 33 -1.35 -4.13 8.24
N LEU A 34 -1.26 -4.75 7.08
CA LEU A 34 -2.38 -5.29 6.33
C LEU A 34 -2.22 -6.79 6.20
N ASP A 35 -3.28 -7.51 6.52
CA ASP A 35 -3.46 -8.93 6.19
C ASP A 35 -4.80 -9.03 5.45
N TYR A 36 -4.73 -9.09 4.13
CA TYR A 36 -5.87 -8.97 3.24
C TYR A 36 -5.97 -10.17 2.34
N HIS A 37 -7.15 -10.79 2.36
CA HIS A 37 -7.54 -11.86 1.45
C HIS A 37 -8.76 -11.40 0.67
N SER A 38 -8.62 -11.35 -0.63
CA SER A 38 -9.73 -11.07 -1.55
C SER A 38 -9.76 -12.14 -2.63
N SER A 39 -10.95 -12.51 -3.01
CA SER A 39 -11.19 -13.28 -4.22
C SER A 39 -11.84 -12.34 -5.22
N SER A 40 -11.20 -12.15 -6.35
CA SER A 40 -11.79 -11.45 -7.48
C SER A 40 -12.68 -12.40 -8.23
N PHE A 41 -13.95 -12.03 -8.35
CA PHE A 41 -14.92 -12.76 -9.15
C PHE A 41 -15.14 -12.01 -10.46
N GLN A 42 -14.91 -12.68 -11.57
CA GLN A 42 -15.33 -12.13 -12.84
C GLN A 42 -16.71 -12.68 -13.20
N TRP A 43 -17.62 -11.79 -13.51
CA TRP A 43 -18.88 -12.15 -14.12
C TRP A 43 -18.59 -12.68 -15.54
N VAL A 44 -18.78 -13.96 -15.75
CA VAL A 44 -18.71 -14.59 -17.07
C VAL A 44 -20.14 -14.85 -17.54
N GLY A 45 -20.70 -13.93 -18.27
CA GLY A 45 -22.06 -14.08 -18.81
C GLY A 45 -22.36 -13.06 -19.89
N THR A 46 -23.28 -13.39 -20.76
CA THR A 46 -23.93 -12.42 -21.63
C THR A 46 -24.85 -11.54 -20.79
N VAL A 47 -24.86 -10.24 -21.06
CA VAL A 47 -25.85 -9.34 -20.46
C VAL A 47 -27.22 -9.76 -20.99
N THR A 48 -28.02 -10.40 -20.15
CA THR A 48 -29.40 -10.79 -20.42
C THR A 48 -30.30 -10.24 -19.33
N GLU A 49 -31.56 -9.99 -19.66
CA GLU A 49 -32.59 -9.60 -18.65
C GLU A 49 -32.82 -10.69 -17.59
N TYR A 50 -32.52 -11.92 -17.93
CA TYR A 50 -32.67 -13.08 -17.06
C TYR A 50 -31.38 -13.91 -17.08
N PRO A 51 -30.35 -13.55 -16.29
CA PRO A 51 -29.11 -14.30 -16.24
C PRO A 51 -29.36 -15.72 -15.72
N GLN A 52 -28.99 -16.69 -16.55
CA GLN A 52 -29.08 -18.11 -16.19
C GLN A 52 -27.70 -18.65 -15.83
N ILE A 53 -27.66 -19.65 -14.98
CA ILE A 53 -26.45 -20.43 -14.71
C ILE A 53 -26.06 -21.15 -15.99
N LEU A 54 -24.87 -20.83 -16.53
CA LEU A 54 -24.34 -21.49 -17.71
C LEU A 54 -23.52 -22.71 -17.28
N ASN A 55 -23.73 -23.81 -17.99
CA ASN A 55 -22.90 -24.99 -17.90
C ASN A 55 -21.86 -24.93 -19.02
N ARG A 56 -20.58 -25.07 -18.70
CA ARG A 56 -19.50 -25.21 -19.66
C ARG A 56 -19.14 -26.66 -19.83
N VAL A 57 -19.14 -27.15 -21.06
CA VAL A 57 -18.55 -28.43 -21.41
C VAL A 57 -17.04 -28.25 -21.53
N VAL A 58 -16.28 -28.98 -20.72
CA VAL A 58 -14.80 -29.00 -20.80
C VAL A 58 -14.34 -30.05 -21.81
N ALA A 59 -13.06 -29.98 -22.19
CA ALA A 59 -12.54 -30.79 -23.30
C ALA A 59 -12.64 -32.33 -23.07
N ASP A 60 -12.75 -32.79 -21.85
CA ASP A 60 -12.92 -34.21 -21.50
C ASP A 60 -14.40 -34.67 -21.56
N GLY A 61 -15.33 -33.81 -21.98
CA GLY A 61 -16.76 -34.08 -22.03
C GLY A 61 -17.48 -33.91 -20.71
N THR A 62 -16.82 -33.56 -19.63
CA THR A 62 -17.46 -33.23 -18.38
C THR A 62 -18.11 -31.84 -18.43
N THR A 63 -19.12 -31.63 -17.58
CA THR A 63 -19.80 -30.32 -17.51
C THR A 63 -19.46 -29.63 -16.21
N ALA A 64 -18.73 -28.51 -16.31
CA ALA A 64 -18.51 -27.64 -15.18
C ALA A 64 -19.71 -26.68 -15.01
N LYS A 65 -20.26 -26.62 -13.83
CA LYS A 65 -21.31 -25.63 -13.50
C LYS A 65 -20.66 -24.28 -13.20
N PHE A 66 -21.09 -23.27 -13.95
CA PHE A 66 -20.77 -21.89 -13.62
C PHE A 66 -21.88 -21.33 -12.74
N SER A 67 -21.54 -20.92 -11.55
CA SER A 67 -22.46 -20.21 -10.64
C SER A 67 -22.68 -18.74 -11.02
N GLY A 68 -22.25 -18.33 -12.19
CA GLY A 68 -22.24 -16.92 -12.63
C GLY A 68 -21.04 -16.11 -12.07
N PHE A 69 -20.35 -16.64 -11.09
CA PHE A 69 -19.15 -16.06 -10.51
C PHE A 69 -18.07 -17.14 -10.48
N ASN A 70 -16.99 -16.92 -11.19
CA ASN A 70 -15.79 -17.72 -11.07
C ASN A 70 -14.75 -16.92 -10.28
N GLU A 71 -14.14 -17.56 -9.31
CA GLU A 71 -12.94 -17.02 -8.70
C GLU A 71 -11.80 -17.08 -9.71
N LEU A 72 -11.47 -15.95 -10.30
CA LEU A 72 -10.43 -15.87 -11.33
C LEU A 72 -9.06 -15.62 -10.75
N SER A 73 -8.98 -15.01 -9.58
CA SER A 73 -7.72 -14.66 -8.98
C SER A 73 -7.90 -14.40 -7.49
N PRO A 74 -7.46 -15.31 -6.63
CA PRO A 74 -7.37 -15.01 -5.22
C PRO A 74 -6.31 -13.92 -5.04
N GLU A 75 -6.71 -12.78 -4.52
CA GLU A 75 -5.78 -11.74 -4.11
C GLU A 75 -5.37 -11.99 -2.67
N TYR A 76 -4.10 -12.21 -2.46
CA TYR A 76 -3.48 -12.27 -1.16
C TYR A 76 -2.43 -11.19 -1.06
N THR A 77 -2.59 -10.31 -0.08
CA THR A 77 -1.60 -9.29 0.24
C THR A 77 -1.42 -9.24 1.73
N LYS A 78 -0.23 -9.56 2.18
CA LYS A 78 0.19 -9.34 3.55
C LYS A 78 1.32 -8.33 3.53
N GLY A 79 1.12 -7.20 4.18
CA GLY A 79 2.06 -6.12 4.09
C GLY A 79 2.28 -5.40 5.40
N THR A 80 3.44 -4.79 5.51
CA THR A 80 3.79 -3.86 6.57
C THR A 80 4.38 -2.61 5.96
N GLU A 81 3.99 -1.48 6.49
CA GLU A 81 4.59 -0.19 6.18
C GLU A 81 5.05 0.46 7.47
N ASN A 82 6.24 1.05 7.42
CA ASN A 82 6.80 1.81 8.51
C ASN A 82 7.34 3.13 7.96
N LYS A 83 6.92 4.24 8.56
CA LYS A 83 7.41 5.58 8.24
C LYS A 83 7.94 6.21 9.51
N LEU A 84 9.22 6.52 9.50
CA LEU A 84 9.88 7.26 10.55
C LEU A 84 10.30 8.62 9.99
N ALA A 85 9.84 9.70 10.59
CA ALA A 85 10.20 11.04 10.17
C ALA A 85 10.69 11.88 11.34
N ALA A 86 11.75 12.63 11.09
CA ALA A 86 12.22 13.70 11.95
C ALA A 86 12.04 15.04 11.25
N TYR A 87 11.65 16.04 11.99
CA TYR A 87 11.56 17.40 11.45
C TYR A 87 12.03 18.43 12.45
N PHE A 88 12.46 19.54 11.87
CA PHE A 88 12.86 20.75 12.56
C PHE A 88 12.15 21.93 11.92
N THR A 89 11.63 22.85 12.73
CA THR A 89 11.16 24.15 12.27
C THR A 89 11.58 25.25 13.24
N ASP A 90 11.80 26.42 12.71
CA ASP A 90 12.07 27.61 13.49
C ASP A 90 11.27 28.81 12.94
N ASN A 91 10.68 29.56 13.84
CA ASN A 91 10.02 30.83 13.54
C ASN A 91 10.87 31.94 14.20
N TRP A 92 11.77 32.52 13.41
CA TRP A 92 12.72 33.54 13.84
C TRP A 92 12.18 34.94 13.64
N GLN A 93 11.97 35.67 14.73
CA GLN A 93 11.59 37.07 14.74
C GLN A 93 12.85 37.94 14.55
N VAL A 94 13.27 38.18 13.31
CA VAL A 94 14.48 38.95 12.99
C VAL A 94 14.39 40.42 13.43
N SER A 95 13.16 40.98 13.34
CA SER A 95 12.84 42.33 13.82
C SER A 95 11.33 42.43 14.13
N PRO A 96 10.86 43.53 14.75
CA PRO A 96 9.40 43.70 15.00
C PRO A 96 8.54 43.66 13.75
N LYS A 97 9.14 43.85 12.56
CA LYS A 97 8.44 43.82 11.28
C LYS A 97 8.77 42.63 10.40
N PHE A 98 9.84 41.91 10.69
CA PHE A 98 10.33 40.86 9.81
C PHE A 98 10.48 39.52 10.54
N THR A 99 9.81 38.50 10.02
CA THR A 99 9.87 37.13 10.53
C THR A 99 10.26 36.17 9.43
N VAL A 100 11.12 35.24 9.76
CA VAL A 100 11.53 34.13 8.88
C VAL A 100 11.08 32.83 9.52
N TYR A 101 10.27 32.06 8.80
CA TYR A 101 9.95 30.69 9.16
C TYR A 101 10.73 29.76 8.23
N TYR A 102 11.41 28.78 8.77
CA TYR A 102 12.12 27.77 7.98
C TYR A 102 12.08 26.42 8.68
N GLY A 103 12.29 25.38 7.89
CA GLY A 103 12.30 24.03 8.43
C GLY A 103 12.75 23.01 7.44
N ALA A 104 13.05 21.82 7.97
CA ALA A 104 13.41 20.65 7.20
C ALA A 104 12.75 19.39 7.80
N ARG A 105 12.51 18.43 6.94
CA ARG A 105 11.97 17.11 7.29
C ARG A 105 12.76 16.04 6.57
N LEU A 106 13.11 14.99 7.27
CA LEU A 106 13.68 13.77 6.75
C LEU A 106 12.72 12.62 7.09
N GLU A 107 12.39 11.79 6.11
CA GLU A 107 11.48 10.66 6.28
C GLU A 107 12.10 9.40 5.68
N TYR A 108 12.22 8.37 6.48
CA TYR A 108 12.52 7.01 6.05
C TYR A 108 11.23 6.21 5.97
N TYR A 109 10.99 5.60 4.83
CA TYR A 109 9.83 4.76 4.57
C TYR A 109 10.29 3.38 4.17
N ARG A 110 9.75 2.36 4.83
CA ARG A 110 9.95 0.97 4.49
C ARG A 110 8.62 0.28 4.27
N MET A 111 8.50 -0.37 3.13
CA MET A 111 7.39 -1.23 2.77
C MET A 111 7.87 -2.66 2.57
N SER A 112 7.15 -3.63 3.12
CA SER A 112 7.34 -5.05 2.85
C SER A 112 5.98 -5.67 2.57
N ALA A 113 5.84 -6.34 1.44
CA ALA A 113 4.62 -7.03 1.05
C ALA A 113 4.92 -8.44 0.56
N ASP A 114 4.09 -9.38 0.99
CA ASP A 114 4.01 -10.72 0.41
C ASP A 114 2.75 -10.74 -0.44
N GLN A 115 2.87 -10.99 -1.73
CA GLN A 115 1.75 -10.96 -2.68
C GLN A 115 1.87 -12.08 -3.71
N ILE A 116 0.74 -12.54 -4.21
CA ILE A 116 0.71 -13.40 -5.39
C ILE A 116 0.80 -12.49 -6.63
N PRO A 117 1.75 -12.73 -7.57
CA PRO A 117 1.81 -11.97 -8.81
C PRO A 117 0.52 -12.11 -9.60
N TYR A 118 -0.10 -10.98 -9.91
CA TYR A 118 -1.33 -10.93 -10.69
C TYR A 118 -1.14 -11.57 -12.08
N GLY A 119 -2.10 -12.38 -12.49
CA GLY A 119 -2.15 -12.99 -13.81
C GLY A 119 -1.30 -14.24 -14.02
N ARG A 120 -0.32 -14.53 -13.14
CA ARG A 120 0.54 -15.72 -13.28
C ARG A 120 -0.13 -16.99 -12.76
N TYR A 121 -0.94 -16.85 -11.72
CA TYR A 121 -1.56 -17.97 -11.01
C TYR A 121 -3.07 -17.75 -10.82
N SER A 122 -3.73 -17.32 -11.90
CA SER A 122 -5.18 -17.11 -11.87
C SER A 122 -5.92 -18.40 -11.50
N GLY A 123 -6.76 -18.33 -10.48
CA GLY A 123 -7.53 -19.47 -9.99
C GLY A 123 -6.83 -20.38 -8.99
N PHE A 124 -5.58 -20.09 -8.62
CA PHE A 124 -4.82 -20.88 -7.64
C PHE A 124 -4.73 -20.19 -6.29
N HIS A 125 -4.58 -20.98 -5.23
CA HIS A 125 -4.36 -20.53 -3.87
C HIS A 125 -2.89 -20.72 -3.46
N ILE A 126 -2.45 -19.99 -2.43
CA ILE A 126 -1.14 -20.22 -1.84
C ILE A 126 -1.04 -21.63 -1.31
N GLY A 127 0.02 -22.35 -1.72
CA GLY A 127 0.25 -23.73 -1.34
C GLY A 127 -0.22 -24.74 -2.35
N ASP A 128 -1.03 -24.34 -3.33
CA ASP A 128 -1.42 -25.20 -4.45
C ASP A 128 -0.20 -25.55 -5.29
N THR A 129 -0.28 -26.65 -6.02
CA THR A 129 0.74 -27.08 -6.98
C THR A 129 0.25 -26.76 -8.39
N HIS A 130 1.01 -25.95 -9.10
CA HIS A 130 0.81 -25.71 -10.53
C HIS A 130 1.62 -26.71 -11.35
N GLU A 131 0.97 -27.38 -12.29
CA GLU A 131 1.56 -28.35 -13.18
C GLU A 131 1.73 -27.72 -14.57
N TYR A 132 2.96 -27.74 -15.09
CA TYR A 132 3.25 -27.35 -16.46
C TYR A 132 3.20 -28.59 -17.32
N THR A 133 2.32 -28.62 -18.31
CA THR A 133 2.12 -29.77 -19.20
C THR A 133 2.53 -29.45 -20.63
N ASP A 134 2.95 -30.47 -21.38
CA ASP A 134 3.12 -30.38 -22.83
C ASP A 134 1.75 -30.40 -23.56
N ASN A 135 1.81 -30.31 -24.89
CA ASN A 135 0.60 -30.34 -25.72
C ASN A 135 -0.11 -31.72 -25.70
N GLN A 136 0.52 -32.74 -25.15
CA GLN A 136 0.00 -34.11 -25.00
C GLN A 136 -0.55 -34.38 -23.60
N GLY A 137 -0.43 -33.40 -22.69
CA GLY A 137 -0.89 -33.50 -21.31
C GLY A 137 0.12 -34.14 -20.35
N ASN A 138 1.36 -34.40 -20.78
CA ASN A 138 2.37 -34.90 -19.88
C ASN A 138 2.92 -33.80 -18.99
N ILE A 139 3.10 -34.08 -17.71
CA ILE A 139 3.63 -33.10 -16.74
C ILE A 139 5.12 -32.94 -17.01
N LEU A 140 5.51 -31.71 -17.39
CA LEU A 140 6.90 -31.32 -17.62
C LEU A 140 7.58 -30.87 -16.31
N SER A 141 6.86 -30.15 -15.47
CA SER A 141 7.34 -29.69 -14.19
C SER A 141 6.18 -29.30 -13.27
N THR A 142 6.46 -29.23 -11.99
CA THR A 142 5.51 -28.76 -10.96
C THR A 142 6.12 -27.61 -10.19
N GLU A 143 5.31 -26.62 -9.85
CA GLU A 143 5.70 -25.48 -9.02
C GLU A 143 4.69 -25.30 -7.89
N LYS A 144 5.18 -25.18 -6.66
CA LYS A 144 4.33 -24.82 -5.53
C LYS A 144 4.15 -23.31 -5.49
N ILE A 145 2.89 -22.88 -5.47
CA ILE A 145 2.56 -21.45 -5.48
C ILE A 145 2.94 -20.83 -4.13
N GLN A 146 3.85 -19.88 -4.18
CA GLN A 146 4.37 -19.14 -3.04
C GLN A 146 4.18 -17.65 -3.27
N PRO A 147 3.87 -16.88 -2.20
CA PRO A 147 3.84 -15.44 -2.32
C PRO A 147 5.25 -14.90 -2.62
N GLN A 148 5.34 -13.89 -3.47
CA GLN A 148 6.56 -13.14 -3.68
C GLN A 148 6.69 -12.05 -2.64
N LYS A 149 7.86 -11.97 -2.02
CA LYS A 149 8.18 -10.90 -1.08
C LYS A 149 8.76 -9.70 -1.84
N VAL A 150 8.11 -8.57 -1.71
CA VAL A 150 8.59 -7.28 -2.21
C VAL A 150 8.98 -6.43 -1.01
N VAL A 151 10.19 -5.91 -1.01
CA VAL A 151 10.67 -4.96 0.01
C VAL A 151 11.16 -3.71 -0.71
N LYS A 152 10.73 -2.55 -0.25
CA LYS A 152 11.14 -1.27 -0.78
C LYS A 152 11.44 -0.31 0.36
N ASP A 153 12.62 0.30 0.30
CA ASP A 153 13.07 1.34 1.20
C ASP A 153 13.19 2.65 0.43
N MET A 154 12.77 3.76 1.04
CA MET A 154 12.83 5.08 0.44
C MET A 154 13.24 6.10 1.51
N LEU A 155 14.08 7.05 1.11
CA LEU A 155 14.44 8.20 1.92
C LEU A 155 13.91 9.46 1.22
N ASN A 156 13.04 10.19 1.91
CA ASN A 156 12.45 11.43 1.43
C ASN A 156 12.96 12.59 2.27
N TYR A 157 13.13 13.74 1.66
CA TYR A 157 13.48 14.97 2.35
C TYR A 157 12.67 16.13 1.81
N ALA A 158 12.41 17.10 2.67
CA ALA A 158 11.74 18.34 2.32
C ALA A 158 12.35 19.50 3.12
N ALA A 159 12.38 20.67 2.51
CA ALA A 159 12.76 21.91 3.18
C ALA A 159 11.75 23.00 2.82
N THR A 160 11.53 23.95 3.73
CA THR A 160 10.63 25.09 3.53
C THR A 160 11.28 26.36 4.09
N ALA A 161 11.00 27.50 3.45
CA ALA A 161 11.30 28.82 3.96
C ALA A 161 10.16 29.78 3.60
N GLN A 162 9.77 30.62 4.55
CA GLN A 162 8.75 31.65 4.39
C GLN A 162 9.24 32.94 5.02
N PHE A 163 9.05 34.05 4.32
CA PHE A 163 9.41 35.37 4.77
C PHE A 163 8.14 36.21 4.95
N THR A 164 8.00 36.84 6.11
CA THR A 164 6.85 37.68 6.41
C THR A 164 7.34 39.08 6.81
N TYR A 165 6.86 40.11 6.13
CA TYR A 165 7.14 41.49 6.45
C TYR A 165 5.86 42.29 6.67
N LYS A 166 5.76 42.96 7.83
CA LYS A 166 4.62 43.81 8.18
C LYS A 166 4.87 45.23 7.67
N LEU A 167 4.13 45.65 6.66
CA LEU A 167 4.28 46.98 6.03
C LEU A 167 3.82 48.14 6.96
N THR A 168 2.81 47.88 7.81
CA THR A 168 2.27 48.86 8.77
C THR A 168 2.06 48.24 10.15
N LYS A 169 2.04 49.07 11.21
CA LYS A 169 1.76 48.59 12.57
C LYS A 169 0.28 48.18 12.80
N ASN A 170 -0.59 48.56 11.88
CA ASN A 170 -2.05 48.45 12.01
C ASN A 170 -2.61 47.67 10.80
N PHE A 171 -2.54 46.37 10.84
CA PHE A 171 -3.40 45.44 10.11
C PHE A 171 -3.81 44.37 11.08
#